data_3c7f40213324102c824a4954a77898ae
#
_entry.id   3c7f40213324102c824a4954a77898ae
#
_cell.length_a   1.000
_cell.length_b   1.000
_cell.length_c   1.000
_cell.angle_alpha   90.00
_cell.angle_beta   90.00
_cell.angle_gamma   90.00
#
_symmetry.space_group_name_H-M   'P 1'
#
loop_
_entity.id
_entity.type
_entity.pdbx_description
1 polymer ?
#
loop_
_entity_poly.entity_id
_entity_poly.type
_entity_poly.pdbx_seq_one_letter_code
_entity_poly.pdbx_strand_id
1 'polypeptide(L)'
;MIQGLDINHREVFVKANAKAGETFRMDLQSYTGTLHDEFHLIVDLEEHDRKLRKAYYDIAVPMYGLNRMKEDDKIRLDLETALTDTINLLDLRMPYSKEFYASVEAAEAHIQEAVYEKMGGYEEVIATCIGHTHIDVAWLWTVDQVRQKSCRSFATVLKLMEEYPDYHFMSSQPKLYSFVKERHPEMYQRIKDRVKEGRWEPEGGMWVEADCNLTSGESLVRQFQFGKRFFKEEFGVENKILWLPDVFGYSAALPQIMKKCGIEYFMTTKLAWNEFDKHPYDSFLWEGIDGSRIFTHLITTLGVGQSESSFFTTYNGMLHPDAIMGGWERYQNKEINNDILI
;
A
#
# COMPACT_ATOMS: atom_id res chain seq x y z
N MET A 1 21.39 -9.94 -4.81
CA MET A 1 20.05 -9.31 -4.80
C MET A 1 20.15 -8.05 -3.94
N ILE A 2 19.57 -6.94 -4.36
CA ILE A 2 19.52 -5.72 -3.54
C ILE A 2 18.22 -5.77 -2.75
N GLN A 3 18.30 -5.54 -1.45
CA GLN A 3 17.16 -5.40 -0.55
C GLN A 3 17.30 -4.07 0.19
N GLY A 4 16.18 -3.42 0.47
CA GLY A 4 16.17 -2.16 1.20
C GLY A 4 15.76 -2.38 2.65
N LEU A 5 16.43 -1.68 3.55
CA LEU A 5 16.09 -1.62 4.97
C LEU A 5 15.81 -0.17 5.38
N ASP A 6 14.79 0.01 6.20
CA ASP A 6 14.49 1.29 6.85
C ASP A 6 13.70 1.05 8.14
N ILE A 7 13.17 2.11 8.74
CA ILE A 7 12.41 2.02 10.01
C ILE A 7 11.18 1.11 9.91
N ASN A 8 10.61 0.94 8.72
CA ASN A 8 9.43 0.11 8.48
C ASN A 8 9.78 -1.25 7.87
N HIS A 9 10.98 -1.39 7.27
CA HIS A 9 11.47 -2.59 6.62
C HIS A 9 12.75 -3.04 7.31
N ARG A 10 12.61 -3.87 8.33
CA ARG A 10 13.71 -4.27 9.23
C ARG A 10 14.29 -5.63 8.89
N GLU A 11 13.67 -6.38 7.98
CA GLU A 11 14.06 -7.75 7.68
C GLU A 11 14.68 -7.87 6.29
N VAL A 12 15.75 -8.65 6.21
CA VAL A 12 16.37 -9.06 4.95
C VAL A 12 16.23 -10.57 4.80
N PHE A 13 15.49 -10.99 3.78
CA PHE A 13 15.40 -12.42 3.47
C PHE A 13 16.69 -12.91 2.84
N VAL A 14 17.36 -13.84 3.49
CA VAL A 14 18.64 -14.39 3.03
C VAL A 14 18.41 -15.58 2.09
N LYS A 15 17.71 -16.61 2.56
CA LYS A 15 17.46 -17.83 1.77
C LYS A 15 16.29 -18.64 2.31
N ALA A 16 15.46 -19.20 1.43
CA ALA A 16 14.52 -20.24 1.81
C ALA A 16 15.25 -21.59 2.00
N ASN A 17 14.86 -22.33 3.05
CA ASN A 17 15.38 -23.66 3.34
C ASN A 17 16.92 -23.73 3.41
N ALA A 18 17.54 -22.78 4.14
CA ALA A 18 18.97 -22.79 4.43
C ALA A 18 19.37 -24.09 5.14
N LYS A 19 20.51 -24.64 4.79
CA LYS A 19 21.04 -25.89 5.40
C LYS A 19 22.11 -25.56 6.42
N ALA A 20 22.20 -26.39 7.44
CA ALA A 20 23.26 -26.29 8.42
C ALA A 20 24.64 -26.34 7.73
N GLY A 21 25.53 -25.39 8.08
CA GLY A 21 26.86 -25.23 7.51
C GLY A 21 26.94 -24.38 6.24
N GLU A 22 25.83 -23.94 5.68
CA GLU A 22 25.85 -22.93 4.60
C GLU A 22 26.34 -21.59 5.13
N THR A 23 27.13 -20.90 4.32
CA THR A 23 27.64 -19.55 4.60
C THR A 23 27.10 -18.56 3.58
N PHE A 24 26.69 -17.40 4.06
CA PHE A 24 26.20 -16.30 3.23
C PHE A 24 27.05 -15.06 3.48
N ARG A 25 27.39 -14.34 2.42
CA ARG A 25 27.98 -13.03 2.51
C ARG A 25 26.93 -11.97 2.25
N MET A 26 26.85 -10.99 3.14
CA MET A 26 26.00 -9.82 2.99
C MET A 26 26.86 -8.57 3.12
N ASP A 27 26.78 -7.70 2.12
CA ASP A 27 27.41 -6.38 2.15
C ASP A 27 26.33 -5.36 2.48
N LEU A 28 26.50 -4.62 3.59
CA LEU A 28 25.55 -3.61 4.05
C LEU A 28 26.08 -2.22 3.72
N GLN A 29 25.24 -1.40 3.07
CA GLN A 29 25.49 0.02 2.89
C GLN A 29 24.54 0.80 3.78
N SER A 30 25.06 1.46 4.82
CA SER A 30 24.29 2.34 5.69
C SER A 30 24.30 3.77 5.17
N TYR A 31 23.19 4.48 5.42
CA TYR A 31 23.03 5.88 5.07
C TYR A 31 22.20 6.59 6.16
N THR A 32 22.78 7.60 6.80
CA THR A 32 22.18 8.32 7.93
C THR A 32 21.64 9.71 7.54
N GLY A 33 21.71 10.07 6.27
CA GLY A 33 21.30 11.39 5.81
C GLY A 33 22.23 12.49 6.29
N THR A 34 21.67 13.57 6.80
CA THR A 34 22.38 14.74 7.34
C THR A 34 22.47 14.74 8.87
N LEU A 35 21.97 13.70 9.53
CA LEU A 35 22.03 13.58 10.99
C LEU A 35 23.44 13.22 11.45
N HIS A 36 23.90 13.87 12.52
CA HIS A 36 25.20 13.65 13.16
C HIS A 36 25.07 12.97 14.53
N ASP A 37 24.18 11.98 14.60
CA ASP A 37 23.96 11.20 15.83
C ASP A 37 24.77 9.90 15.82
N GLU A 38 24.92 9.29 16.99
CA GLU A 38 25.45 7.93 17.10
C GLU A 38 24.36 6.92 16.69
N PHE A 39 24.72 6.01 15.80
CA PHE A 39 23.82 4.96 15.32
C PHE A 39 24.34 3.60 15.73
N HIS A 40 23.44 2.78 16.27
CA HIS A 40 23.72 1.39 16.62
C HIS A 40 23.07 0.47 15.61
N LEU A 41 23.86 -0.41 15.00
CA LEU A 41 23.35 -1.46 14.13
C LEU A 41 23.21 -2.74 14.94
N ILE A 42 21.98 -3.21 15.11
CA ILE A 42 21.66 -4.52 15.70
C ILE A 42 21.29 -5.44 14.53
N VAL A 43 21.93 -6.60 14.46
CA VAL A 43 21.65 -7.60 13.42
C VAL A 43 21.41 -8.93 14.11
N ASP A 44 20.20 -9.44 13.97
CA ASP A 44 19.80 -10.75 14.44
C ASP A 44 19.55 -11.67 13.25
N LEU A 45 19.78 -12.96 13.41
CA LEU A 45 19.40 -13.99 12.45
C LEU A 45 18.15 -14.68 12.95
N GLU A 46 17.10 -14.60 12.16
CA GLU A 46 15.80 -15.19 12.48
C GLU A 46 15.44 -16.29 11.48
N GLU A 47 14.77 -17.32 11.97
CA GLU A 47 14.13 -18.34 11.14
C GLU A 47 12.62 -18.09 11.12
N HIS A 48 12.06 -17.84 9.91
CA HIS A 48 10.64 -17.62 9.72
C HIS A 48 9.92 -18.94 9.43
N ASP A 49 9.11 -19.39 10.37
CA ASP A 49 8.16 -20.48 10.14
C ASP A 49 6.90 -19.95 9.43
N ARG A 50 6.83 -20.23 8.13
CA ARG A 50 5.69 -19.78 7.30
C ARG A 50 4.36 -20.39 7.70
N LYS A 51 4.35 -21.62 8.22
CA LYS A 51 3.11 -22.28 8.69
C LYS A 51 2.59 -21.58 9.94
N LEU A 52 3.46 -21.34 10.92
CA LEU A 52 3.08 -20.62 12.13
C LEU A 52 2.64 -19.20 11.84
N ARG A 53 3.34 -18.51 10.92
CA ARG A 53 2.96 -17.15 10.50
C ARG A 53 1.57 -17.12 9.86
N LYS A 54 1.29 -18.08 8.95
CA LYS A 54 -0.03 -18.20 8.34
C LYS A 54 -1.11 -18.47 9.39
N ALA A 55 -0.95 -19.48 10.22
CA ALA A 55 -1.90 -19.82 11.28
C ALA A 55 -2.14 -18.65 12.25
N TYR A 56 -1.08 -17.90 12.58
CA TYR A 56 -1.20 -16.68 13.40
C TYR A 56 -2.14 -15.65 12.75
N TYR A 57 -1.92 -15.32 11.47
CA TYR A 57 -2.75 -14.33 10.80
C TYR A 57 -4.16 -14.84 10.50
N ASP A 58 -4.34 -16.11 10.22
CA ASP A 58 -5.68 -16.70 10.03
C ASP A 58 -6.55 -16.55 11.30
N ILE A 59 -5.93 -16.51 12.48
CA ILE A 59 -6.61 -16.28 13.77
C ILE A 59 -6.66 -14.79 14.12
N ALA A 60 -5.54 -14.07 13.97
CA ALA A 60 -5.41 -12.67 14.43
C ALA A 60 -6.27 -11.70 13.62
N VAL A 61 -6.38 -11.90 12.28
CA VAL A 61 -7.15 -10.98 11.42
C VAL A 61 -8.63 -10.96 11.78
N PRO A 62 -9.34 -12.11 11.88
CA PRO A 62 -10.73 -12.11 12.34
C PRO A 62 -10.89 -11.57 13.77
N MET A 63 -9.94 -11.85 14.66
CA MET A 63 -9.95 -11.31 16.03
C MET A 63 -9.87 -9.77 16.03
N TYR A 64 -9.03 -9.16 15.20
CA TYR A 64 -9.01 -7.71 15.06
C TYR A 64 -10.32 -7.15 14.48
N GLY A 65 -10.99 -7.90 13.61
CA GLY A 65 -12.30 -7.55 13.07
C GLY A 65 -13.39 -7.39 14.15
N LEU A 66 -13.33 -8.14 15.24
CA LEU A 66 -14.28 -8.03 16.35
C LEU A 66 -14.37 -6.62 16.95
N ASN A 67 -13.27 -5.87 16.93
CA ASN A 67 -13.23 -4.50 17.47
C ASN A 67 -14.15 -3.52 16.74
N ARG A 68 -14.58 -3.88 15.53
CA ARG A 68 -15.48 -3.06 14.69
C ARG A 68 -16.92 -3.53 14.69
N MET A 69 -17.19 -4.67 15.28
CA MET A 69 -18.55 -5.24 15.35
C MET A 69 -19.25 -4.82 16.63
N LYS A 70 -20.56 -4.63 16.58
CA LYS A 70 -21.37 -4.35 17.76
C LYS A 70 -21.39 -5.57 18.70
N GLU A 71 -21.40 -5.33 20.00
CA GLU A 71 -21.33 -6.38 21.02
C GLU A 71 -22.49 -7.40 20.96
N ASP A 72 -23.66 -6.96 20.54
CA ASP A 72 -24.88 -7.76 20.41
C ASP A 72 -25.10 -8.32 18.99
N ASP A 73 -24.15 -8.11 18.07
CA ASP A 73 -24.24 -8.65 16.71
C ASP A 73 -24.06 -10.16 16.72
N LYS A 74 -24.99 -10.88 16.11
CA LYS A 74 -24.97 -12.34 16.03
C LYS A 74 -23.70 -12.87 15.34
N ILE A 75 -23.24 -12.19 14.29
CA ILE A 75 -22.04 -12.59 13.56
C ILE A 75 -20.80 -12.41 14.47
N ARG A 76 -20.74 -11.34 15.26
CA ARG A 76 -19.69 -11.16 16.26
C ARG A 76 -19.66 -12.30 17.28
N LEU A 77 -20.80 -12.65 17.85
CA LEU A 77 -20.90 -13.73 18.86
C LEU A 77 -20.49 -15.09 18.29
N ASP A 78 -20.88 -15.38 17.05
CA ASP A 78 -20.49 -16.61 16.37
C ASP A 78 -18.97 -16.62 16.06
N LEU A 79 -18.39 -15.49 15.65
CA LEU A 79 -16.97 -15.34 15.42
C LEU A 79 -16.16 -15.47 16.73
N GLU A 80 -16.60 -14.86 17.82
CA GLU A 80 -15.98 -15.02 19.15
C GLU A 80 -15.97 -16.48 19.60
N THR A 81 -17.06 -17.20 19.36
CA THR A 81 -17.15 -18.63 19.66
C THR A 81 -16.17 -19.43 18.81
N ALA A 82 -16.17 -19.24 17.50
CA ALA A 82 -15.27 -19.94 16.58
C ALA A 82 -13.79 -19.68 16.91
N LEU A 83 -13.42 -18.43 17.22
CA LEU A 83 -12.06 -18.06 17.63
C LEU A 83 -11.68 -18.72 18.97
N THR A 84 -12.58 -18.72 19.95
CA THR A 84 -12.35 -19.36 21.25
C THR A 84 -12.12 -20.86 21.09
N ASP A 85 -12.95 -21.54 20.31
CA ASP A 85 -12.79 -22.96 20.03
C ASP A 85 -11.47 -23.25 19.29
N THR A 86 -11.11 -22.40 18.33
CA THR A 86 -9.82 -22.50 17.61
C THR A 86 -8.62 -22.37 18.55
N ILE A 87 -8.61 -21.36 19.43
CA ILE A 87 -7.51 -21.13 20.36
C ILE A 87 -7.39 -22.27 21.38
N ASN A 88 -8.51 -22.83 21.81
CA ASN A 88 -8.54 -23.95 22.74
C ASN A 88 -7.97 -25.25 22.15
N LEU A 89 -7.82 -25.36 20.83
CA LEU A 89 -7.13 -26.48 20.19
C LEU A 89 -5.60 -26.41 20.31
N LEU A 90 -5.03 -25.22 20.57
CA LEU A 90 -3.59 -25.01 20.60
C LEU A 90 -2.95 -25.63 21.85
N ASP A 91 -1.95 -26.47 21.68
CA ASP A 91 -1.10 -26.99 22.76
C ASP A 91 0.19 -26.18 22.86
N LEU A 92 0.18 -25.17 23.73
CA LEU A 92 1.30 -24.25 23.93
C LEU A 92 2.29 -24.70 25.01
N ARG A 93 2.12 -25.90 25.59
CA ARG A 93 2.95 -26.42 26.71
C ARG A 93 4.40 -26.67 26.30
N MET A 94 4.60 -27.13 25.06
CA MET A 94 5.93 -27.41 24.50
C MET A 94 6.04 -26.82 23.09
N PRO A 95 6.30 -25.52 22.95
CA PRO A 95 6.44 -24.87 21.65
C PRO A 95 7.45 -25.57 20.74
N TYR A 96 7.14 -25.66 19.47
CA TYR A 96 7.96 -26.31 18.42
C TYR A 96 8.07 -27.85 18.54
N SER A 97 7.34 -28.49 19.46
CA SER A 97 7.22 -29.95 19.50
C SER A 97 6.29 -30.48 18.40
N LYS A 98 6.27 -31.80 18.20
CA LYS A 98 5.34 -32.43 17.26
C LYS A 98 3.89 -32.20 17.66
N GLU A 99 3.61 -32.28 18.97
CA GLU A 99 2.29 -32.06 19.56
C GLU A 99 1.84 -30.61 19.33
N PHE A 100 2.75 -29.64 19.50
CA PHE A 100 2.48 -28.24 19.19
C PHE A 100 2.10 -28.05 17.71
N TYR A 101 2.90 -28.54 16.77
CA TYR A 101 2.58 -28.41 15.34
C TYR A 101 1.30 -29.13 14.94
N ALA A 102 1.02 -30.30 15.50
CA ALA A 102 -0.23 -31.01 15.27
C ALA A 102 -1.44 -30.20 15.78
N SER A 103 -1.29 -29.52 16.91
CA SER A 103 -2.33 -28.64 17.46
C SER A 103 -2.55 -27.38 16.60
N VAL A 104 -1.49 -26.83 16.04
CA VAL A 104 -1.58 -25.70 15.09
C VAL A 104 -2.31 -26.11 13.81
N GLU A 105 -2.00 -27.28 13.25
CA GLU A 105 -2.71 -27.82 12.08
C GLU A 105 -4.20 -28.04 12.35
N ALA A 106 -4.55 -28.54 13.54
CA ALA A 106 -5.95 -28.72 13.95
C ALA A 106 -6.66 -27.35 14.12
N ALA A 107 -6.01 -26.37 14.71
CA ALA A 107 -6.55 -25.02 14.88
C ALA A 107 -6.72 -24.33 13.52
N GLU A 108 -5.74 -24.48 12.60
CA GLU A 108 -5.83 -23.94 11.23
C GLU A 108 -7.02 -24.57 10.47
N ALA A 109 -7.18 -25.87 10.52
CA ALA A 109 -8.31 -26.55 9.88
C ALA A 109 -9.65 -26.07 10.45
N HIS A 110 -9.75 -25.92 11.77
CA HIS A 110 -10.97 -25.45 12.44
C HIS A 110 -11.32 -24.01 12.03
N ILE A 111 -10.35 -23.06 12.04
CA ILE A 111 -10.62 -21.68 11.69
C ILE A 111 -11.01 -21.52 10.21
N GLN A 112 -10.40 -22.29 9.32
CA GLN A 112 -10.78 -22.33 7.90
C GLN A 112 -12.24 -22.75 7.72
N GLU A 113 -12.65 -23.86 8.35
CA GLU A 113 -14.02 -24.32 8.26
C GLU A 113 -15.01 -23.38 8.96
N ALA A 114 -14.73 -23.01 10.22
CA ALA A 114 -15.69 -22.29 11.06
C ALA A 114 -15.86 -20.82 10.67
N VAL A 115 -14.82 -20.15 10.19
CA VAL A 115 -14.83 -18.72 9.85
C VAL A 115 -14.80 -18.51 8.34
N TYR A 116 -13.76 -18.96 7.67
CA TYR A 116 -13.54 -18.59 6.26
C TYR A 116 -14.51 -19.26 5.29
N GLU A 117 -14.93 -20.51 5.56
CA GLU A 117 -15.91 -21.21 4.70
C GLU A 117 -17.35 -20.92 5.12
N LYS A 118 -17.67 -21.00 6.43
CA LYS A 118 -19.06 -20.87 6.91
C LYS A 118 -19.53 -19.44 7.07
N MET A 119 -18.63 -18.51 7.45
CA MET A 119 -18.96 -17.10 7.65
C MET A 119 -18.55 -16.22 6.47
N GLY A 120 -17.75 -16.74 5.54
CA GLY A 120 -17.36 -16.06 4.31
C GLY A 120 -18.49 -16.01 3.28
N GLY A 121 -18.27 -15.20 2.22
CA GLY A 121 -19.15 -15.19 1.04
C GLY A 121 -20.22 -14.09 1.02
N TYR A 122 -20.17 -13.12 1.91
CA TYR A 122 -20.95 -11.88 1.76
C TYR A 122 -20.21 -10.92 0.85
N GLU A 123 -20.44 -11.01 -0.45
CA GLU A 123 -19.84 -10.14 -1.48
C GLU A 123 -20.54 -8.78 -1.59
N GLU A 124 -21.08 -8.24 -0.50
CA GLU A 124 -21.79 -6.96 -0.55
C GLU A 124 -20.84 -5.77 -0.70
N VAL A 125 -19.60 -5.89 -0.22
CA VAL A 125 -18.60 -4.82 -0.25
C VAL A 125 -17.28 -5.37 -0.78
N ILE A 126 -16.70 -4.67 -1.73
CA ILE A 126 -15.38 -4.99 -2.30
C ILE A 126 -14.37 -3.96 -1.80
N ALA A 127 -13.26 -4.41 -1.24
CA ALA A 127 -12.12 -3.56 -0.91
C ALA A 127 -10.99 -3.82 -1.91
N THR A 128 -10.77 -2.91 -2.83
CA THR A 128 -9.64 -2.94 -3.75
C THR A 128 -8.41 -2.37 -3.06
N CYS A 129 -7.46 -3.24 -2.75
CA CYS A 129 -6.24 -2.88 -2.04
C CYS A 129 -5.07 -2.82 -3.02
N ILE A 130 -4.43 -1.66 -3.12
CA ILE A 130 -3.31 -1.43 -4.05
C ILE A 130 -2.05 -1.12 -3.25
N GLY A 131 -1.00 -1.91 -3.44
CA GLY A 131 0.32 -1.57 -2.91
C GLY A 131 0.80 -0.26 -3.53
N HIS A 132 1.18 0.70 -2.68
CA HIS A 132 1.70 2.00 -3.10
C HIS A 132 2.77 2.49 -2.15
N THR A 133 3.66 3.37 -2.61
CA THR A 133 4.58 4.12 -1.77
C THR A 133 4.71 5.54 -2.28
N HIS A 134 4.24 6.49 -1.48
CA HIS A 134 4.45 7.91 -1.76
C HIS A 134 5.87 8.32 -1.36
N ILE A 135 6.59 9.00 -2.25
CA ILE A 135 7.94 9.51 -2.00
C ILE A 135 8.03 10.94 -2.50
N ASP A 136 8.13 11.90 -1.60
CA ASP A 136 8.41 13.29 -1.97
C ASP A 136 9.76 13.45 -2.65
N VAL A 137 9.79 14.20 -3.76
CA VAL A 137 11.00 14.52 -4.55
C VAL A 137 11.31 16.01 -4.45
N ALA A 138 11.80 16.59 -3.44
CA ALA A 138 12.19 16.25 -2.09
C ALA A 138 11.23 16.90 -1.08
N TRP A 139 11.54 16.88 0.22
CA TRP A 139 10.77 17.55 1.29
C TRP A 139 11.71 18.04 2.40
N LEU A 140 11.58 17.50 3.63
CA LEU A 140 12.55 17.70 4.72
C LEU A 140 13.86 16.92 4.52
N TRP A 141 14.06 16.41 3.32
CA TRP A 141 15.23 15.69 2.87
C TRP A 141 15.66 16.10 1.46
N THR A 142 16.89 15.77 1.12
CA THR A 142 17.49 16.12 -0.17
C THR A 142 17.08 15.17 -1.30
N VAL A 143 17.28 15.60 -2.54
CA VAL A 143 17.10 14.74 -3.73
C VAL A 143 18.01 13.50 -3.68
N ASP A 144 19.20 13.59 -3.08
CA ASP A 144 20.07 12.42 -2.95
C ASP A 144 19.50 11.37 -2.00
N GLN A 145 18.84 11.79 -0.91
CA GLN A 145 18.10 10.90 -0.04
C GLN A 145 16.93 10.24 -0.76
N VAL A 146 16.23 10.97 -1.65
CA VAL A 146 15.16 10.41 -2.50
C VAL A 146 15.69 9.31 -3.43
N ARG A 147 16.87 9.52 -4.03
CA ARG A 147 17.53 8.48 -4.85
C ARG A 147 17.77 7.19 -4.08
N GLN A 148 18.22 7.31 -2.83
CA GLN A 148 18.42 6.16 -1.94
C GLN A 148 17.09 5.49 -1.58
N LYS A 149 16.10 6.29 -1.17
CA LYS A 149 14.79 5.82 -0.77
C LYS A 149 14.06 5.10 -1.91
N SER A 150 14.09 5.67 -3.13
CA SER A 150 13.48 5.05 -4.31
C SER A 150 14.05 3.64 -4.56
N CYS A 151 15.38 3.49 -4.51
CA CYS A 151 16.03 2.20 -4.70
C CYS A 151 15.64 1.19 -3.61
N ARG A 152 15.62 1.61 -2.33
CA ARG A 152 15.21 0.72 -1.22
C ARG A 152 13.76 0.30 -1.35
N SER A 153 12.84 1.25 -1.56
CA SER A 153 11.41 0.97 -1.65
C SER A 153 11.10 0.03 -2.81
N PHE A 154 11.65 0.28 -3.98
CA PHE A 154 11.42 -0.58 -5.15
C PHE A 154 12.05 -1.96 -5.00
N ALA A 155 13.21 -2.07 -4.34
CA ALA A 155 13.80 -3.36 -4.00
C ALA A 155 12.90 -4.16 -3.05
N THR A 156 12.31 -3.51 -2.05
CA THR A 156 11.36 -4.13 -1.11
C THR A 156 10.11 -4.63 -1.84
N VAL A 157 9.53 -3.81 -2.73
CA VAL A 157 8.36 -4.19 -3.53
C VAL A 157 8.65 -5.41 -4.40
N LEU A 158 9.79 -5.42 -5.11
CA LEU A 158 10.20 -6.58 -5.91
C LEU A 158 10.34 -7.84 -5.05
N LYS A 159 10.82 -7.69 -3.81
CA LYS A 159 10.92 -8.81 -2.87
C LYS A 159 9.55 -9.30 -2.41
N LEU A 160 8.64 -8.40 -2.08
CA LEU A 160 7.26 -8.75 -1.74
C LEU A 160 6.55 -9.46 -2.90
N MET A 161 6.78 -9.05 -4.13
CA MET A 161 6.24 -9.74 -5.32
C MET A 161 6.79 -11.15 -5.52
N GLU A 162 8.00 -11.45 -5.04
CA GLU A 162 8.52 -12.83 -5.04
C GLU A 162 7.88 -13.68 -3.95
N GLU A 163 7.58 -13.08 -2.81
CA GLU A 163 7.00 -13.76 -1.65
C GLU A 163 5.48 -13.95 -1.79
N TYR A 164 4.79 -12.94 -2.35
CA TYR A 164 3.34 -12.90 -2.53
C TYR A 164 2.99 -12.80 -4.02
N PRO A 165 2.65 -13.91 -4.69
CA PRO A 165 2.35 -13.93 -6.12
C PRO A 165 1.21 -13.01 -6.56
N ASP A 166 0.22 -12.83 -5.70
CA ASP A 166 -0.97 -12.00 -5.97
C ASP A 166 -0.78 -10.51 -5.61
N TYR A 167 0.40 -10.13 -5.11
CA TYR A 167 0.67 -8.74 -4.74
C TYR A 167 0.80 -7.86 -5.98
N HIS A 168 -0.03 -6.82 -6.06
CA HIS A 168 0.01 -5.77 -7.06
C HIS A 168 0.51 -4.47 -6.45
N PHE A 169 1.27 -3.73 -7.22
CA PHE A 169 1.88 -2.48 -6.79
C PHE A 169 1.76 -1.41 -7.88
N MET A 170 1.38 -0.22 -7.48
CA MET A 170 1.36 0.96 -8.34
C MET A 170 2.38 1.98 -7.85
N SER A 171 3.10 2.61 -8.76
CA SER A 171 3.96 3.75 -8.44
C SER A 171 3.87 4.81 -9.51
N SER A 172 3.63 6.03 -9.05
CA SER A 172 3.69 7.26 -9.83
C SER A 172 5.12 7.76 -9.99
N GLN A 173 5.28 8.95 -10.53
CA GLN A 173 6.50 9.73 -10.56
C GLN A 173 7.67 9.07 -11.34
N PRO A 174 7.72 9.22 -12.68
CA PRO A 174 8.82 8.77 -13.53
C PRO A 174 10.21 9.13 -13.01
N LYS A 175 10.33 10.24 -12.26
CA LYS A 175 11.59 10.66 -11.66
C LYS A 175 12.16 9.60 -10.71
N LEU A 176 11.34 8.91 -9.94
CA LEU A 176 11.79 7.82 -9.05
C LEU A 176 12.37 6.65 -9.86
N TYR A 177 11.68 6.28 -10.94
CA TYR A 177 12.17 5.24 -11.86
C TYR A 177 13.48 5.63 -12.55
N SER A 178 13.65 6.92 -12.92
CA SER A 178 14.89 7.39 -13.51
C SER A 178 16.08 7.22 -12.58
N PHE A 179 15.90 7.43 -11.27
CA PHE A 179 16.94 7.22 -10.27
C PHE A 179 17.35 5.74 -10.16
N VAL A 180 16.35 4.84 -10.19
CA VAL A 180 16.60 3.39 -10.16
C VAL A 180 17.28 2.91 -11.45
N LYS A 181 16.82 3.40 -12.61
CA LYS A 181 17.44 3.09 -13.92
C LYS A 181 18.91 3.47 -13.97
N GLU A 182 19.24 4.66 -13.43
CA GLU A 182 20.62 5.19 -13.41
C GLU A 182 21.53 4.38 -12.48
N ARG A 183 21.05 4.03 -11.27
CA ARG A 183 21.89 3.42 -10.23
C ARG A 183 21.89 1.90 -10.25
N HIS A 184 20.78 1.29 -10.61
CA HIS A 184 20.54 -0.16 -10.52
C HIS A 184 19.82 -0.68 -11.76
N PRO A 185 20.46 -0.70 -12.95
CA PRO A 185 19.84 -1.09 -14.21
C PRO A 185 19.28 -2.53 -14.18
N GLU A 186 19.89 -3.45 -13.44
CA GLU A 186 19.38 -4.80 -13.26
C GLU A 186 18.05 -4.83 -12.48
N MET A 187 17.95 -4.03 -11.44
CA MET A 187 16.69 -3.88 -10.69
C MET A 187 15.61 -3.22 -11.56
N TYR A 188 16.00 -2.22 -12.36
CA TYR A 188 15.10 -1.59 -13.31
C TYR A 188 14.56 -2.57 -14.36
N GLN A 189 15.38 -3.51 -14.82
CA GLN A 189 14.92 -4.57 -15.72
C GLN A 189 13.89 -5.48 -15.02
N ARG A 190 14.11 -5.85 -13.77
CA ARG A 190 13.13 -6.63 -12.98
C ARG A 190 11.80 -5.89 -12.84
N ILE A 191 11.81 -4.57 -12.66
CA ILE A 191 10.58 -3.74 -12.66
C ILE A 191 9.87 -3.87 -14.01
N LYS A 192 10.59 -3.74 -15.13
CA LYS A 192 10.01 -3.94 -16.47
C LYS A 192 9.36 -5.31 -16.66
N ASP A 193 9.93 -6.33 -16.07
CA ASP A 193 9.37 -7.68 -16.13
C ASP A 193 8.07 -7.76 -15.32
N ARG A 194 8.00 -7.17 -14.12
CA ARG A 194 6.76 -7.08 -13.32
C ARG A 194 5.67 -6.24 -14.00
N VAL A 195 6.04 -5.18 -14.71
CA VAL A 195 5.10 -4.41 -15.53
C VAL A 195 4.50 -5.28 -16.66
N LYS A 196 5.32 -6.07 -17.36
CA LYS A 196 4.82 -7.00 -18.39
C LYS A 196 3.91 -8.10 -17.85
N GLU A 197 4.13 -8.52 -16.60
CA GLU A 197 3.28 -9.47 -15.89
C GLU A 197 1.94 -8.85 -15.44
N GLY A 198 1.77 -7.51 -15.54
CA GLY A 198 0.61 -6.80 -15.05
C GLY A 198 0.56 -6.62 -13.52
N ARG A 199 1.66 -6.87 -12.82
CA ARG A 199 1.75 -6.81 -11.35
C ARG A 199 2.35 -5.51 -10.83
N TRP A 200 2.99 -4.75 -11.68
CA TRP A 200 3.52 -3.42 -11.38
C TRP A 200 2.92 -2.42 -12.37
N GLU A 201 2.18 -1.45 -11.86
CA GLU A 201 1.52 -0.42 -12.64
C GLU A 201 2.30 0.91 -12.59
N PRO A 202 3.00 1.29 -13.67
CA PRO A 202 3.62 2.60 -13.81
C PRO A 202 2.54 3.61 -14.24
N GLU A 203 1.79 4.15 -13.29
CA GLU A 203 0.66 5.05 -13.53
C GLU A 203 0.86 6.38 -12.76
N GLY A 204 0.10 7.44 -13.07
CA GLY A 204 0.13 8.70 -12.33
C GLY A 204 0.27 9.95 -13.16
N GLY A 205 0.69 9.82 -14.42
CA GLY A 205 0.62 10.87 -15.45
C GLY A 205 1.70 11.95 -15.40
N MET A 206 2.05 12.50 -14.24
CA MET A 206 3.04 13.58 -14.08
C MET A 206 4.45 13.05 -13.87
N TRP A 207 5.47 13.87 -14.22
CA TRP A 207 6.88 13.56 -13.99
C TRP A 207 7.25 13.43 -12.51
N VAL A 208 6.71 14.32 -11.68
CA VAL A 208 6.66 14.23 -10.21
C VAL A 208 5.25 14.59 -9.76
N GLU A 209 4.88 14.29 -8.53
CA GLU A 209 3.66 14.78 -7.92
C GLU A 209 3.80 16.26 -7.61
N ALA A 210 3.45 17.10 -8.61
CA ALA A 210 3.72 18.53 -8.59
C ALA A 210 2.68 19.30 -7.76
N ASP A 211 3.14 20.36 -7.06
CA ASP A 211 2.23 21.37 -6.53
C ASP A 211 1.34 21.95 -7.64
N CYS A 212 0.03 21.97 -7.41
CA CYS A 212 -0.95 22.36 -8.41
C CYS A 212 -1.52 23.79 -8.20
N ASN A 213 -1.08 24.50 -7.16
CA ASN A 213 -1.53 25.86 -6.87
C ASN A 213 -0.49 26.92 -7.27
N LEU A 214 0.78 26.71 -6.93
CA LEU A 214 1.86 27.66 -7.22
C LEU A 214 2.43 27.46 -8.62
N THR A 215 2.33 26.27 -9.17
CA THR A 215 2.88 25.90 -10.47
C THR A 215 2.07 26.51 -11.60
N SER A 216 2.73 27.08 -12.60
CA SER A 216 2.06 27.62 -13.80
C SER A 216 1.40 26.53 -14.64
N GLY A 217 0.37 26.88 -15.41
CA GLY A 217 -0.29 25.95 -16.32
C GLY A 217 0.66 25.31 -17.34
N GLU A 218 1.61 26.07 -17.88
CA GLU A 218 2.65 25.55 -18.78
C GLU A 218 3.54 24.51 -18.09
N SER A 219 3.93 24.73 -16.84
CA SER A 219 4.70 23.75 -16.07
C SER A 219 3.90 22.49 -15.80
N LEU A 220 2.60 22.59 -15.49
CA LEU A 220 1.72 21.43 -15.33
C LEU A 220 1.59 20.63 -16.63
N VAL A 221 1.40 21.30 -17.78
CA VAL A 221 1.40 20.62 -19.10
C VAL A 221 2.69 19.85 -19.32
N ARG A 222 3.85 20.43 -18.97
CA ARG A 222 5.15 19.75 -19.08
C ARG A 222 5.29 18.56 -18.13
N GLN A 223 4.72 18.63 -16.93
CA GLN A 223 4.68 17.49 -16.03
C GLN A 223 4.01 16.27 -16.70
N PHE A 224 2.85 16.46 -17.33
CA PHE A 224 2.17 15.40 -18.08
C PHE A 224 2.96 14.97 -19.33
N GLN A 225 3.49 15.92 -20.08
CA GLN A 225 4.23 15.62 -21.31
C GLN A 225 5.45 14.74 -21.02
N PHE A 226 6.25 15.09 -20.02
CA PHE A 226 7.44 14.32 -19.66
C PHE A 226 7.07 13.01 -18.95
N GLY A 227 6.08 13.05 -18.07
CA GLY A 227 5.65 11.85 -17.33
C GLY A 227 5.10 10.76 -18.25
N LYS A 228 4.09 11.09 -19.04
CA LYS A 228 3.46 10.15 -19.98
C LYS A 228 4.46 9.66 -21.04
N ARG A 229 5.30 10.55 -21.57
CA ARG A 229 6.33 10.15 -22.54
C ARG A 229 7.28 9.11 -21.95
N PHE A 230 7.78 9.31 -20.72
CA PHE A 230 8.68 8.37 -20.06
C PHE A 230 8.02 7.00 -19.88
N PHE A 231 6.81 6.96 -19.35
CA PHE A 231 6.11 5.68 -19.13
C PHE A 231 5.80 4.97 -20.45
N LYS A 232 5.47 5.71 -21.50
CA LYS A 232 5.24 5.16 -22.83
C LYS A 232 6.53 4.60 -23.46
N GLU A 233 7.64 5.36 -23.41
CA GLU A 233 8.91 4.93 -23.98
C GLU A 233 9.55 3.76 -23.22
N GLU A 234 9.44 3.77 -21.88
CA GLU A 234 10.12 2.78 -21.03
C GLU A 234 9.30 1.50 -20.81
N PHE A 235 7.99 1.62 -20.72
CA PHE A 235 7.10 0.52 -20.32
C PHE A 235 5.99 0.23 -21.33
N GLY A 236 5.79 1.08 -22.34
CA GLY A 236 4.70 0.95 -23.30
C GLY A 236 3.33 1.36 -22.77
N VAL A 237 3.28 1.99 -21.58
CA VAL A 237 2.04 2.33 -20.89
C VAL A 237 1.57 3.74 -21.26
N GLU A 238 0.30 3.87 -21.59
CA GLU A 238 -0.39 5.15 -21.80
C GLU A 238 -1.19 5.51 -20.56
N ASN A 239 -0.69 6.45 -19.77
CA ASN A 239 -1.32 6.83 -18.50
C ASN A 239 -2.68 7.48 -18.72
N LYS A 240 -3.65 7.11 -17.88
CA LYS A 240 -5.02 7.59 -17.86
C LYS A 240 -5.42 8.26 -16.55
N ILE A 241 -4.65 8.03 -15.50
CA ILE A 241 -4.95 8.48 -14.14
C ILE A 241 -3.93 9.54 -13.75
N LEU A 242 -4.39 10.65 -13.18
CA LEU A 242 -3.56 11.54 -12.39
C LEU A 242 -3.63 11.08 -10.93
N TRP A 243 -2.48 10.68 -10.39
CA TRP A 243 -2.34 10.19 -9.03
C TRP A 243 -1.55 11.18 -8.18
N LEU A 244 -2.24 11.92 -7.31
CA LEU A 244 -1.64 12.95 -6.44
C LEU A 244 -2.14 12.78 -5.00
N PRO A 245 -1.64 11.79 -4.26
CA PRO A 245 -2.16 11.49 -2.92
C PRO A 245 -1.83 12.58 -1.89
N ASP A 246 -0.73 13.32 -2.07
CA ASP A 246 -0.19 14.23 -1.05
C ASP A 246 -0.04 15.69 -1.51
N VAL A 247 -0.81 16.14 -2.49
CA VAL A 247 -0.81 17.52 -2.97
C VAL A 247 -1.93 18.33 -2.30
N PHE A 248 -1.59 19.51 -1.76
CA PHE A 248 -2.41 20.29 -0.82
C PHE A 248 -3.36 21.29 -1.49
N GLY A 249 -3.87 20.97 -2.64
CA GLY A 249 -4.86 21.78 -3.36
C GLY A 249 -4.64 21.75 -4.86
N TYR A 250 -5.68 22.10 -5.60
CA TYR A 250 -5.73 21.90 -7.05
C TYR A 250 -6.38 23.11 -7.71
N SER A 251 -5.73 23.62 -8.75
CA SER A 251 -6.27 24.69 -9.58
C SER A 251 -7.54 24.24 -10.29
N ALA A 252 -8.55 25.10 -10.34
CA ALA A 252 -9.78 24.85 -11.11
C ALA A 252 -9.54 24.73 -12.64
N ALA A 253 -8.34 25.05 -13.13
CA ALA A 253 -7.91 24.82 -14.51
C ALA A 253 -7.36 23.39 -14.74
N LEU A 254 -7.11 22.63 -13.68
CA LEU A 254 -6.49 21.30 -13.80
C LEU A 254 -7.35 20.31 -14.61
N PRO A 255 -8.70 20.27 -14.50
CA PRO A 255 -9.53 19.41 -15.35
C PRO A 255 -9.31 19.64 -16.84
N GLN A 256 -9.19 20.90 -17.30
CA GLN A 256 -8.90 21.24 -18.68
C GLN A 256 -7.54 20.68 -19.12
N ILE A 257 -6.53 20.88 -18.29
CA ILE A 257 -5.16 20.43 -18.59
C ILE A 257 -5.14 18.90 -18.67
N MET A 258 -5.74 18.21 -17.70
CA MET A 258 -5.85 16.74 -17.68
C MET A 258 -6.52 16.22 -18.96
N LYS A 259 -7.71 16.75 -19.32
CA LYS A 259 -8.42 16.32 -20.54
C LYS A 259 -7.56 16.49 -21.79
N LYS A 260 -6.91 17.64 -21.95
CA LYS A 260 -6.04 17.92 -23.11
C LYS A 260 -4.80 17.05 -23.14
N CYS A 261 -4.32 16.59 -21.99
CA CYS A 261 -3.21 15.65 -21.86
C CYS A 261 -3.63 14.18 -21.93
N GLY A 262 -4.93 13.87 -22.15
CA GLY A 262 -5.45 12.52 -22.27
C GLY A 262 -5.55 11.77 -20.95
N ILE A 263 -5.72 12.49 -19.85
CA ILE A 263 -6.04 11.95 -18.53
C ILE A 263 -7.56 11.90 -18.39
N GLU A 264 -8.07 10.80 -17.86
CA GLU A 264 -9.50 10.53 -17.74
C GLU A 264 -9.98 10.50 -16.29
N TYR A 265 -9.06 10.18 -15.35
CA TYR A 265 -9.35 9.96 -13.94
C TYR A 265 -8.38 10.75 -13.06
N PHE A 266 -8.86 11.16 -11.89
CA PHE A 266 -8.05 11.84 -10.90
C PHE A 266 -8.24 11.22 -9.52
N MET A 267 -7.15 10.99 -8.79
CA MET A 267 -7.17 10.50 -7.41
C MET A 267 -6.34 11.40 -6.49
N THR A 268 -6.90 11.65 -5.31
CA THR A 268 -6.20 12.33 -4.20
C THR A 268 -6.74 11.94 -2.84
N THR A 269 -6.06 12.38 -1.76
CA THR A 269 -6.52 12.22 -0.37
C THR A 269 -6.62 13.55 0.38
N LYS A 270 -5.89 14.58 -0.04
CA LYS A 270 -5.64 15.80 0.77
C LYS A 270 -6.83 16.74 0.95
N LEU A 271 -7.92 16.56 0.24
CA LEU A 271 -9.15 17.32 0.50
C LEU A 271 -9.81 16.96 1.86
N ALA A 272 -9.37 15.84 2.47
CA ALA A 272 -9.75 15.47 3.82
C ALA A 272 -9.12 16.34 4.93
N TRP A 273 -8.08 17.11 4.63
CA TRP A 273 -7.41 18.02 5.58
C TRP A 273 -8.15 19.37 5.71
N ASN A 274 -9.46 19.32 5.72
CA ASN A 274 -10.32 20.47 5.95
C ASN A 274 -10.77 20.46 7.43
N GLU A 275 -10.58 21.56 8.12
CA GLU A 275 -10.93 21.70 9.54
C GLU A 275 -12.45 21.80 9.79
N PHE A 276 -13.21 22.24 8.79
CA PHE A 276 -14.62 22.60 8.98
C PHE A 276 -15.58 21.61 8.34
N ASP A 277 -15.32 21.23 7.09
CA ASP A 277 -16.24 20.42 6.30
C ASP A 277 -15.54 19.30 5.58
N LYS A 278 -16.15 18.13 5.58
CA LYS A 278 -15.77 17.02 4.69
C LYS A 278 -16.48 17.19 3.34
N HIS A 279 -15.77 16.94 2.24
CA HIS A 279 -16.40 16.87 0.92
C HIS A 279 -17.53 15.82 0.96
N PRO A 280 -18.74 16.12 0.43
CA PRO A 280 -19.91 15.24 0.59
C PRO A 280 -19.87 13.95 -0.23
N TYR A 281 -18.92 13.81 -1.16
CA TYR A 281 -18.76 12.66 -2.04
C TYR A 281 -17.30 12.22 -2.09
N ASP A 282 -17.05 10.92 -2.07
CA ASP A 282 -15.73 10.35 -2.33
C ASP A 282 -15.48 10.14 -3.84
N SER A 283 -16.56 9.96 -4.62
CA SER A 283 -16.47 9.83 -6.08
C SER A 283 -17.43 10.79 -6.76
N PHE A 284 -16.93 11.61 -7.69
CA PHE A 284 -17.72 12.64 -8.37
C PHE A 284 -17.10 13.08 -9.71
N LEU A 285 -17.86 13.82 -10.49
CA LEU A 285 -17.35 14.51 -11.68
C LEU A 285 -16.91 15.94 -11.29
N TRP A 286 -15.61 16.17 -11.29
CA TRP A 286 -15.06 17.50 -11.07
C TRP A 286 -15.09 18.31 -12.37
N GLU A 287 -15.83 19.42 -12.37
CA GLU A 287 -15.90 20.37 -13.48
C GLU A 287 -14.91 21.54 -13.28
N GLY A 288 -14.07 21.73 -14.27
CA GLY A 288 -13.14 22.86 -14.31
C GLY A 288 -13.76 24.16 -14.82
N ILE A 289 -12.99 25.26 -14.77
CA ILE A 289 -13.44 26.60 -15.17
C ILE A 289 -13.89 26.72 -16.63
N ASP A 290 -13.47 25.79 -17.49
CA ASP A 290 -13.83 25.75 -18.91
C ASP A 290 -14.95 24.76 -19.23
N GLY A 291 -15.55 24.13 -18.20
CA GLY A 291 -16.56 23.07 -18.34
C GLY A 291 -16.01 21.68 -18.63
N SER A 292 -14.69 21.48 -18.69
CA SER A 292 -14.09 20.15 -18.77
C SER A 292 -14.38 19.36 -17.53
N ARG A 293 -14.74 18.07 -17.66
CA ARG A 293 -15.09 17.19 -16.54
C ARG A 293 -14.15 16.01 -16.45
N ILE A 294 -13.71 15.72 -15.23
CA ILE A 294 -12.84 14.59 -14.86
C ILE A 294 -13.53 13.77 -13.77
N PHE A 295 -13.57 12.44 -13.93
CA PHE A 295 -13.98 11.57 -12.85
C PHE A 295 -12.93 11.58 -11.76
N THR A 296 -13.35 11.97 -10.57
CA THR A 296 -12.46 12.18 -9.42
C THR A 296 -12.84 11.22 -8.29
N HIS A 297 -11.83 10.58 -7.69
CA HIS A 297 -11.99 9.76 -6.51
C HIS A 297 -11.11 10.29 -5.37
N LEU A 298 -11.72 10.47 -4.21
CA LEU A 298 -11.04 10.76 -2.96
C LEU A 298 -10.92 9.47 -2.17
N ILE A 299 -9.70 9.05 -1.85
CA ILE A 299 -9.53 7.91 -0.94
C ILE A 299 -10.20 8.28 0.38
N THR A 300 -11.09 7.41 0.85
CA THR A 300 -11.84 7.60 2.09
C THR A 300 -10.90 7.74 3.27
N THR A 301 -10.97 8.87 3.97
CA THR A 301 -10.10 9.19 5.11
C THR A 301 -10.90 9.38 6.39
N LEU A 302 -10.19 9.62 7.50
CA LEU A 302 -10.80 10.00 8.77
C LEU A 302 -11.68 11.24 8.61
N GLY A 303 -12.81 11.28 9.30
CA GLY A 303 -13.64 12.47 9.43
C GLY A 303 -13.05 13.49 10.41
N VAL A 304 -13.54 14.72 10.35
CA VAL A 304 -13.17 15.77 11.28
C VAL A 304 -13.40 15.30 12.73
N GLY A 305 -12.41 15.49 13.60
CA GLY A 305 -12.48 15.11 15.03
C GLY A 305 -12.32 13.61 15.32
N GLN A 306 -12.07 12.76 14.33
CA GLN A 306 -11.76 11.35 14.56
C GLN A 306 -10.30 11.18 15.01
N SER A 307 -10.07 10.24 15.94
CA SER A 307 -8.75 9.97 16.50
C SER A 307 -7.82 9.32 15.49
N GLU A 308 -6.56 9.75 15.46
CA GLU A 308 -5.48 9.10 14.69
C GLU A 308 -5.10 7.70 15.22
N SER A 309 -5.66 7.28 16.36
CA SER A 309 -5.42 5.95 16.93
C SER A 309 -6.05 4.79 16.13
N SER A 310 -6.96 5.10 15.20
CA SER A 310 -7.54 4.11 14.29
C SER A 310 -6.68 4.00 13.04
N PHE A 311 -6.42 2.80 12.55
CA PHE A 311 -5.86 2.59 11.22
C PHE A 311 -6.78 3.23 10.19
N PHE A 312 -6.25 4.12 9.38
CA PHE A 312 -7.03 4.90 8.43
C PHE A 312 -6.62 4.59 6.99
N THR A 313 -7.55 4.75 6.09
CA THR A 313 -7.30 4.69 4.67
C THR A 313 -6.78 6.04 4.21
N THR A 314 -5.56 6.06 3.68
CA THR A 314 -4.90 7.18 3.02
C THR A 314 -3.85 6.61 2.08
N TYR A 315 -3.01 7.44 1.48
CA TYR A 315 -1.87 6.99 0.68
C TYR A 315 -0.79 6.21 1.48
N ASN A 316 -0.92 6.12 2.80
CA ASN A 316 -0.10 5.32 3.71
C ASN A 316 -0.96 4.42 4.61
N GLY A 317 -2.09 3.97 4.09
CA GLY A 317 -2.98 3.04 4.77
C GLY A 317 -2.33 1.68 5.01
N MET A 318 -2.92 0.92 5.91
CA MET A 318 -2.49 -0.44 6.26
C MET A 318 -3.61 -1.42 5.94
N LEU A 319 -3.26 -2.63 5.46
CA LEU A 319 -4.20 -3.74 5.35
C LEU A 319 -4.51 -4.29 6.74
N HIS A 320 -5.49 -3.67 7.38
CA HIS A 320 -5.97 -4.05 8.70
C HIS A 320 -7.50 -4.00 8.72
N PRO A 321 -8.20 -4.87 9.46
CA PRO A 321 -9.67 -4.84 9.54
C PRO A 321 -10.24 -3.48 9.86
N ASP A 322 -9.59 -2.70 10.74
CA ASP A 322 -10.00 -1.33 11.06
C ASP A 322 -9.96 -0.39 9.85
N ALA A 323 -8.96 -0.51 8.99
CA ALA A 323 -8.86 0.30 7.78
C ALA A 323 -9.94 -0.08 6.77
N ILE A 324 -10.14 -1.38 6.54
CA ILE A 324 -11.10 -1.90 5.56
C ILE A 324 -12.54 -1.61 6.01
N MET A 325 -12.91 -2.08 7.21
CA MET A 325 -14.26 -1.89 7.75
C MET A 325 -14.55 -0.41 8.01
N GLY A 326 -13.60 0.32 8.62
CA GLY A 326 -13.72 1.75 8.85
C GLY A 326 -13.71 2.57 7.56
N GLY A 327 -13.01 2.13 6.53
CA GLY A 327 -13.09 2.70 5.17
C GLY A 327 -14.52 2.63 4.65
N TRP A 328 -15.12 1.43 4.70
CA TRP A 328 -16.51 1.25 4.31
C TRP A 328 -17.48 2.08 5.16
N GLU A 329 -17.33 2.08 6.48
CA GLU A 329 -18.19 2.89 7.35
C GLU A 329 -18.21 4.37 6.96
N ARG A 330 -17.06 4.92 6.59
CA ARG A 330 -16.87 6.34 6.23
C ARG A 330 -17.17 6.66 4.77
N TYR A 331 -17.20 5.66 3.88
CA TYR A 331 -17.45 5.87 2.45
C TYR A 331 -18.80 6.53 2.20
N GLN A 332 -18.82 7.55 1.36
CA GLN A 332 -19.96 8.45 1.20
C GLN A 332 -20.86 8.16 0.00
N ASN A 333 -20.46 7.25 -0.90
CA ASN A 333 -21.22 6.93 -2.13
C ASN A 333 -21.83 5.52 -2.10
N LYS A 334 -22.24 5.01 -0.93
CA LYS A 334 -22.75 3.64 -0.76
C LYS A 334 -23.99 3.31 -1.60
N GLU A 335 -24.81 4.32 -1.90
CA GLU A 335 -26.02 4.13 -2.71
C GLU A 335 -25.76 3.89 -4.20
N ILE A 336 -24.54 4.18 -4.66
CA ILE A 336 -24.17 4.05 -6.09
C ILE A 336 -22.99 3.12 -6.34
N ASN A 337 -22.23 2.78 -5.31
CA ASN A 337 -21.07 1.92 -5.44
C ASN A 337 -20.80 1.16 -4.13
N ASN A 338 -20.42 -0.10 -4.23
CA ASN A 338 -20.04 -0.96 -3.11
C ASN A 338 -18.54 -1.27 -3.09
N ASP A 339 -17.73 -0.61 -3.91
CA ASP A 339 -16.28 -0.76 -3.95
C ASP A 339 -15.60 0.40 -3.22
N ILE A 340 -14.60 0.10 -2.42
CA ILE A 340 -13.70 1.08 -1.81
C ILE A 340 -12.27 0.84 -2.24
N LEU A 341 -11.49 1.92 -2.37
CA LEU A 341 -10.07 1.88 -2.65
C LEU A 341 -9.27 2.09 -1.36
N ILE A 342 -8.26 1.24 -1.12
CA ILE A 342 -7.36 1.27 0.04
C ILE A 342 -5.90 1.20 -0.41
#